data_83c5b3d9ca542c0853d772f90f5b8755
#
_entry.id   83c5b3d9ca542c0853d772f90f5b8755
#
_cell.length_a   1.000
_cell.length_b   1.000
_cell.length_c   1.000
_cell.angle_alpha   90.00
_cell.angle_beta   90.00
_cell.angle_gamma   90.00
#
_symmetry.space_group_name_H-M   'P 1'
#
loop_
_entity.id
_entity.type
_entity.pdbx_description
1 polymer ?
#
loop_
_entity_poly.entity_id
_entity_poly.type
_entity_poly.pdbx_seq_one_letter_code
_entity_poly.pdbx_strand_id
1 'polypeptide(L)'
;MWNVGARYGWILTAPHGPGFLRGQFEYAVDVVPVFLVVQRTGTAYGFGLNPFALKWNFTKPRKVVPYFELGGGTLFTNDYVPPGTSHVNFTSSGALGLHFLRSKYNWSAEIRFMHISNAGLASLNPGINTLQLRLGFGRFAHSN
;
A
#
# COMPACT_ATOMS: atom_id res chain seq x y z
N MET A 1 10.48 4.17 -9.53
CA MET A 1 9.04 4.40 -9.28
C MET A 1 8.90 5.14 -7.96
N TRP A 2 8.16 6.25 -7.95
CA TRP A 2 7.95 7.10 -6.77
C TRP A 2 6.47 7.39 -6.62
N ASN A 3 5.97 7.43 -5.39
CA ASN A 3 4.59 7.79 -5.14
C ASN A 3 4.43 8.50 -3.79
N VAL A 4 3.41 9.36 -3.72
CA VAL A 4 2.98 10.03 -2.50
C VAL A 4 1.48 9.87 -2.38
N GLY A 5 1.01 9.51 -1.20
CA GLY A 5 -0.41 9.25 -0.97
C GLY A 5 -0.85 9.51 0.45
N ALA A 6 -2.16 9.48 0.62
CA ALA A 6 -2.84 9.53 1.90
C ALA A 6 -3.58 8.21 2.15
N ARG A 7 -3.62 7.81 3.41
CA ARG A 7 -4.32 6.61 3.87
C ARG A 7 -5.32 6.96 4.96
N TYR A 8 -6.48 6.34 4.88
CA TYR A 8 -7.43 6.29 5.97
C TYR A 8 -7.76 4.84 6.30
N GLY A 9 -7.65 4.47 7.58
CA GLY A 9 -7.84 3.10 8.05
C GLY A 9 -8.81 2.99 9.21
N TRP A 10 -9.50 1.85 9.28
CA TRP A 10 -10.43 1.49 10.34
C TRP A 10 -9.99 0.18 10.99
N ILE A 11 -9.88 0.16 12.30
CA ILE A 11 -9.70 -1.08 13.05
C ILE A 11 -11.01 -1.86 13.03
N LEU A 12 -10.98 -3.07 12.50
CA LEU A 12 -12.17 -3.91 12.34
C LEU A 12 -12.44 -4.83 13.52
N THR A 13 -11.39 -5.22 14.26
CA THR A 13 -11.52 -6.23 15.32
C THR A 13 -10.79 -5.79 16.58
N ALA A 14 -11.29 -6.25 17.73
CA ALA A 14 -10.48 -6.23 18.96
C ALA A 14 -9.28 -7.17 18.83
N PRO A 15 -8.18 -6.94 19.58
CA PRO A 15 -7.03 -7.81 19.55
C PRO A 15 -7.35 -9.25 19.93
N HIS A 16 -7.05 -10.21 19.04
CA HIS A 16 -7.30 -11.64 19.21
C HIS A 16 -6.13 -12.49 18.70
N GLY A 17 -6.20 -13.78 18.90
CA GLY A 17 -5.15 -14.73 18.54
C GLY A 17 -4.20 -15.09 19.68
N PRO A 18 -3.46 -16.21 19.55
CA PRO A 18 -2.60 -16.74 20.60
C PRO A 18 -1.23 -16.06 20.64
N GLY A 19 -0.66 -15.88 21.82
CA GLY A 19 0.74 -15.54 22.06
C GLY A 19 1.28 -14.37 21.24
N PHE A 20 2.32 -14.60 20.47
CA PHE A 20 2.97 -13.59 19.64
C PHE A 20 2.18 -13.26 18.36
N LEU A 21 1.25 -14.12 17.94
CA LEU A 21 0.36 -13.88 16.81
C LEU A 21 -0.82 -12.97 17.16
N ARG A 22 -0.96 -12.58 18.44
CA ARG A 22 -2.06 -11.71 18.86
C ARG A 22 -2.00 -10.38 18.12
N GLY A 23 -3.11 -10.05 17.45
CA GLY A 23 -3.21 -8.86 16.61
C GLY A 23 -4.66 -8.47 16.36
N GLN A 24 -4.83 -7.49 15.49
CA GLN A 24 -6.13 -6.97 15.08
C GLN A 24 -6.13 -6.63 13.60
N PHE A 25 -7.28 -6.82 12.96
CA PHE A 25 -7.49 -6.41 11.59
C PHE A 25 -7.74 -4.92 11.47
N GLU A 26 -7.11 -4.32 10.46
CA GLU A 26 -7.36 -2.97 9.97
C GLU A 26 -7.71 -3.06 8.49
N TYR A 27 -8.78 -2.41 8.08
CA TYR A 27 -9.08 -2.13 6.68
C TYR A 27 -8.67 -0.69 6.38
N ALA A 28 -8.08 -0.46 5.21
CA ALA A 28 -7.68 0.88 4.81
C ALA A 28 -7.96 1.14 3.32
N VAL A 29 -8.08 2.43 3.01
CA VAL A 29 -8.14 2.96 1.65
C VAL A 29 -6.97 3.91 1.45
N ASP A 30 -6.25 3.74 0.33
CA ASP A 30 -5.18 4.67 -0.06
C ASP A 30 -5.60 5.48 -1.28
N VAL A 31 -5.36 6.77 -1.22
CA VAL A 31 -5.39 7.67 -2.37
C VAL A 31 -3.96 8.12 -2.66
N VAL A 32 -3.49 7.87 -3.86
CA VAL A 32 -2.13 8.16 -4.30
C VAL A 32 -2.20 9.18 -5.43
N PRO A 33 -2.30 10.49 -5.11
CA PRO A 33 -2.47 11.54 -6.12
C PRO A 33 -1.24 11.72 -7.01
N VAL A 34 -0.07 11.27 -6.57
CA VAL A 34 1.15 11.36 -7.35
C VAL A 34 1.79 9.97 -7.46
N PHE A 35 1.87 9.47 -8.69
CA PHE A 35 2.53 8.22 -9.01
C PHE A 35 3.43 8.43 -10.24
N LEU A 36 4.74 8.20 -10.09
CA LEU A 36 5.75 8.41 -11.13
C LEU A 36 6.39 7.08 -11.48
N VAL A 37 6.34 6.72 -12.75
CA VAL A 37 6.99 5.53 -13.29
C VAL A 37 8.07 5.94 -14.28
N VAL A 38 9.32 5.86 -13.89
CA VAL A 38 10.45 6.11 -14.77
C VAL A 38 10.63 4.89 -15.67
N GLN A 39 10.53 5.07 -16.97
CA GLN A 39 10.68 4.08 -18.01
C GLN A 39 11.81 4.50 -18.97
N ARG A 40 12.25 3.61 -19.84
CA ARG A 40 13.28 3.95 -20.85
C ARG A 40 12.82 5.00 -21.86
N THR A 41 11.51 5.04 -22.12
CA THR A 41 10.86 5.95 -23.07
C THR A 41 10.49 7.29 -22.47
N GLY A 42 10.59 7.46 -21.14
CA GLY A 42 10.20 8.67 -20.42
C GLY A 42 9.65 8.37 -19.04
N THR A 43 9.07 9.38 -18.43
CA THR A 43 8.41 9.22 -17.12
C THR A 43 6.90 9.32 -17.28
N ALA A 44 6.19 8.26 -16.95
CA ALA A 44 4.74 8.27 -16.86
C ALA A 44 4.31 8.85 -15.52
N TYR A 45 3.31 9.74 -15.55
CA TYR A 45 2.69 10.36 -14.40
C TYR A 45 1.30 9.78 -14.21
N GLY A 46 0.89 9.59 -12.97
CA GLY A 46 -0.42 9.02 -12.72
C GLY A 46 -0.92 9.25 -11.31
N PHE A 47 -2.11 8.72 -11.06
CA PHE A 47 -2.67 8.61 -9.73
C PHE A 47 -3.19 7.19 -9.50
N GLY A 48 -3.18 6.78 -8.24
CA GLY A 48 -3.68 5.48 -7.81
C GLY A 48 -4.82 5.61 -6.81
N LEU A 49 -5.73 4.66 -6.86
CA LEU A 49 -6.75 4.45 -5.84
C LEU A 49 -6.67 2.99 -5.40
N ASN A 50 -6.36 2.76 -4.14
CA ASN A 50 -6.37 1.43 -3.55
C ASN A 50 -7.54 1.33 -2.56
N PRO A 51 -8.72 0.90 -3.01
CA PRO A 51 -9.89 0.79 -2.16
C PRO A 51 -9.81 -0.40 -1.22
N PHE A 52 -8.83 -1.27 -1.39
CA PHE A 52 -8.66 -2.46 -0.60
C PHE A 52 -7.23 -2.56 -0.06
N ALA A 53 -7.10 -2.42 1.26
CA ALA A 53 -5.92 -2.79 2.02
C ALA A 53 -6.37 -3.45 3.33
N LEU A 54 -6.02 -4.72 3.52
CA LEU A 54 -6.29 -5.47 4.73
C LEU A 54 -4.98 -5.72 5.46
N LYS A 55 -4.90 -5.25 6.69
CA LYS A 55 -3.70 -5.29 7.50
C LYS A 55 -3.95 -6.06 8.79
N TRP A 56 -2.97 -6.88 9.17
CA TRP A 56 -2.89 -7.48 10.49
C TRP A 56 -1.84 -6.74 11.31
N ASN A 57 -2.26 -5.99 12.31
CA ASN A 57 -1.40 -5.29 13.26
C ASN A 57 -1.17 -6.19 14.47
N PHE A 58 0.08 -6.58 14.73
CA PHE A 58 0.43 -7.33 15.93
C PHE A 58 0.37 -6.42 17.15
N THR A 59 -0.19 -6.88 18.26
CA THR A 59 -0.39 -6.04 19.46
C THR A 59 0.71 -6.16 20.52
N LYS A 60 1.72 -6.97 20.27
CA LYS A 60 2.94 -7.09 21.10
C LYS A 60 4.17 -6.93 20.19
N PRO A 61 5.14 -6.07 20.54
CA PRO A 61 5.31 -5.15 21.66
C PRO A 61 4.62 -3.78 21.47
N ARG A 62 4.47 -3.01 22.58
CA ARG A 62 3.62 -1.79 22.62
C ARG A 62 4.16 -0.54 21.91
N LYS A 63 5.49 -0.40 21.71
CA LYS A 63 6.09 0.82 21.12
C LYS A 63 6.40 0.67 19.64
N VAL A 64 6.69 -0.56 19.21
CA VAL A 64 6.93 -0.92 17.81
C VAL A 64 5.97 -2.04 17.49
N VAL A 65 5.08 -1.81 16.55
CA VAL A 65 4.02 -2.75 16.17
C VAL A 65 4.31 -3.26 14.76
N PRO A 66 4.75 -4.51 14.61
CA PRO A 66 4.85 -5.15 13.31
C PRO A 66 3.47 -5.29 12.68
N TYR A 67 3.43 -5.28 11.35
CA TYR A 67 2.22 -5.59 10.62
C TYR A 67 2.53 -6.33 9.31
N PHE A 68 1.53 -7.02 8.83
CA PHE A 68 1.45 -7.58 7.50
C PHE A 68 0.24 -6.97 6.78
N GLU A 69 0.36 -6.67 5.50
CA GLU A 69 -0.71 -6.08 4.70
C GLU A 69 -0.83 -6.75 3.35
N LEU A 70 -2.07 -6.97 2.91
CA LEU A 70 -2.43 -7.28 1.54
C LEU A 70 -3.27 -6.15 0.98
N GLY A 71 -3.04 -5.77 -0.26
CA GLY A 71 -3.77 -4.67 -0.87
C GLY A 71 -3.91 -4.81 -2.38
N GLY A 72 -4.85 -4.05 -2.91
CA GLY A 72 -5.10 -3.97 -4.32
C GLY A 72 -5.84 -2.69 -4.73
N GLY A 73 -5.65 -2.29 -5.98
CA GLY A 73 -6.25 -1.08 -6.48
C GLY A 73 -6.03 -0.86 -7.96
N THR A 74 -6.23 0.38 -8.38
CA THR A 74 -6.12 0.81 -9.77
C THR A 74 -5.13 1.96 -9.87
N LEU A 75 -4.33 1.93 -10.94
CA LEU A 75 -3.37 2.96 -11.32
C LEU A 75 -3.79 3.52 -12.68
N PHE A 76 -3.95 4.83 -12.76
CA PHE A 76 -4.21 5.57 -13.99
C PHE A 76 -2.99 6.41 -14.34
N THR A 77 -2.50 6.32 -15.59
CA THR A 77 -1.30 7.00 -16.03
C THR A 77 -1.52 7.76 -17.35
N ASN A 78 -0.79 8.85 -17.53
CA ASN A 78 -0.84 9.66 -18.75
C ASN A 78 -0.16 8.98 -19.94
N ASP A 79 0.68 7.99 -19.70
CA ASP A 79 1.36 7.18 -20.71
C ASP A 79 1.20 5.69 -20.39
N TYR A 80 1.46 4.82 -21.34
CA TYR A 80 1.37 3.38 -21.17
C TYR A 80 2.36 2.85 -20.13
N VAL A 81 1.89 2.02 -19.21
CA VAL A 81 2.72 1.39 -18.18
C VAL A 81 2.41 -0.12 -18.11
N PRO A 82 3.35 -1.00 -18.49
CA PRO A 82 4.61 -0.75 -19.22
C PRO A 82 4.40 -0.13 -20.59
N PRO A 83 5.48 0.33 -21.28
CA PRO A 83 5.34 0.88 -22.63
C PRO A 83 4.62 -0.05 -23.59
N GLY A 84 3.68 0.51 -24.38
CA GLY A 84 2.89 -0.24 -25.38
C GLY A 84 1.76 -1.10 -24.80
N THR A 85 1.36 -0.90 -23.53
CA THR A 85 0.27 -1.69 -22.90
C THR A 85 -0.98 -0.86 -22.62
N SER A 86 -1.13 -0.28 -21.43
CA SER A 86 -2.35 0.39 -21.00
C SER A 86 -2.08 1.63 -20.14
N HIS A 87 -3.00 2.59 -20.22
CA HIS A 87 -3.09 3.73 -19.29
C HIS A 87 -3.77 3.35 -17.96
N VAL A 88 -4.53 2.26 -17.96
CA VAL A 88 -5.23 1.75 -16.79
C VAL A 88 -4.62 0.42 -16.40
N ASN A 89 -4.13 0.34 -15.18
CA ASN A 89 -3.55 -0.87 -14.63
C ASN A 89 -4.15 -1.16 -13.26
N PHE A 90 -4.15 -2.44 -12.90
CA PHE A 90 -4.51 -2.91 -11.58
C PHE A 90 -3.24 -3.21 -10.78
N THR A 91 -3.32 -3.01 -9.49
CA THR A 91 -2.24 -3.30 -8.56
C THR A 91 -2.67 -4.37 -7.57
N SER A 92 -1.77 -5.31 -7.28
CA SER A 92 -1.88 -6.20 -6.13
C SER A 92 -0.59 -6.14 -5.33
N SER A 93 -0.66 -6.17 -4.02
CA SER A 93 0.51 -5.98 -3.18
C SER A 93 0.45 -6.77 -1.88
N GLY A 94 1.66 -7.15 -1.41
CA GLY A 94 1.88 -7.65 -0.06
C GLY A 94 2.98 -6.83 0.60
N ALA A 95 2.83 -6.53 1.87
CA ALA A 95 3.79 -5.72 2.62
C ALA A 95 4.05 -6.24 4.01
N LEU A 96 5.27 -6.02 4.50
CA LEU A 96 5.67 -6.19 5.88
C LEU A 96 6.16 -4.84 6.39
N GLY A 97 5.71 -4.43 7.56
CA GLY A 97 6.08 -3.13 8.10
C GLY A 97 6.07 -3.06 9.61
N LEU A 98 6.50 -1.90 10.08
CA LEU A 98 6.57 -1.54 11.49
C LEU A 98 5.89 -0.19 11.69
N HIS A 99 5.03 -0.09 12.69
CA HIS A 99 4.56 1.16 13.25
C HIS A 99 5.40 1.52 14.48
N PHE A 100 5.92 2.73 14.51
CA PHE A 100 6.62 3.32 15.64
C PHE A 100 5.65 4.26 16.36
N LEU A 101 5.03 3.76 17.42
CA LEU A 101 3.99 4.47 18.15
C LEU A 101 4.58 5.55 19.06
N ARG A 102 4.05 6.77 18.96
CA ARG A 102 4.36 7.91 19.80
C ARG A 102 3.06 8.51 20.36
N SER A 103 3.19 9.40 21.33
CA SER A 103 2.00 9.97 22.01
C SER A 103 1.08 10.78 21.09
N LYS A 104 1.62 11.51 20.12
CA LYS A 104 0.85 12.42 19.27
C LYS A 104 0.84 11.97 17.81
N TYR A 105 1.97 11.49 17.29
CA TYR A 105 2.14 11.09 15.90
C TYR A 105 2.86 9.74 15.83
N ASN A 106 2.60 9.01 14.79
CA ASN A 106 3.18 7.71 14.55
C ASN A 106 3.92 7.71 13.22
N TRP A 107 5.02 6.98 13.18
CA TRP A 107 5.76 6.72 11.96
C TRP A 107 5.54 5.27 11.54
N SER A 108 5.66 5.00 10.28
CA SER A 108 5.73 3.64 9.76
C SER A 108 6.83 3.50 8.73
N ALA A 109 7.38 2.31 8.65
CA ALA A 109 8.28 1.89 7.59
C ALA A 109 7.83 0.53 7.10
N GLU A 110 7.76 0.33 5.78
CA GLU A 110 7.37 -0.95 5.21
C GLU A 110 8.17 -1.28 3.95
N ILE A 111 8.35 -2.56 3.72
CA ILE A 111 8.79 -3.13 2.44
C ILE A 111 7.56 -3.74 1.79
N ARG A 112 7.28 -3.33 0.55
CA ARG A 112 6.11 -3.74 -0.22
C ARG A 112 6.55 -4.35 -1.54
N PHE A 113 6.10 -5.57 -1.80
CA PHE A 113 6.05 -6.13 -3.15
C PHE A 113 4.75 -5.68 -3.82
N MET A 114 4.84 -5.16 -5.04
CA MET A 114 3.67 -4.74 -5.81
C MET A 114 3.78 -5.27 -7.23
N HIS A 115 2.73 -5.94 -7.68
CA HIS A 115 2.50 -6.32 -9.05
C HIS A 115 1.54 -5.32 -9.71
N ILE A 116 1.88 -4.86 -10.92
CA ILE A 116 1.07 -3.95 -11.74
C ILE A 116 0.82 -4.64 -13.05
N SER A 117 -0.44 -4.74 -13.49
CA SER A 117 -0.83 -5.33 -14.76
C SER A 117 -2.14 -4.75 -15.26
N ASN A 118 -2.39 -4.83 -16.56
CA ASN A 118 -3.64 -4.34 -17.15
C ASN A 118 -4.79 -5.35 -17.09
N ALA A 119 -4.60 -6.51 -16.45
CA ALA A 119 -5.59 -7.57 -16.34
C ALA A 119 -6.20 -8.02 -17.70
N GLY A 120 -5.46 -7.87 -18.79
CA GLY A 120 -5.94 -8.24 -20.14
C GLY A 120 -6.77 -7.16 -20.85
N LEU A 121 -6.80 -5.91 -20.36
CA LEU A 121 -7.44 -4.78 -21.05
C LEU A 121 -6.75 -4.40 -22.35
N ALA A 122 -5.50 -4.84 -22.56
CA ALA A 122 -4.77 -4.69 -23.81
C ALA A 122 -4.18 -6.06 -24.23
N SER A 123 -3.86 -6.20 -25.52
CA SER A 123 -3.30 -7.44 -26.08
C SER A 123 -1.96 -7.85 -25.45
N LEU A 124 -1.17 -6.87 -25.00
CA LEU A 124 0.09 -7.08 -24.28
C LEU A 124 -0.12 -6.83 -22.78
N ASN A 125 0.24 -7.80 -21.95
CA ASN A 125 0.16 -7.70 -20.49
C ASN A 125 1.38 -8.35 -19.81
N PRO A 126 2.60 -7.83 -20.02
CA PRO A 126 3.81 -8.40 -19.41
C PRO A 126 3.84 -8.21 -17.89
N GLY A 127 3.08 -7.23 -17.37
CA GLY A 127 3.10 -6.86 -15.95
C GLY A 127 4.43 -6.22 -15.51
N ILE A 128 4.41 -5.62 -14.33
CA ILE A 128 5.60 -5.08 -13.65
C ILE A 128 5.58 -5.55 -12.22
N ASN A 129 6.69 -6.13 -11.76
CA ASN A 129 6.90 -6.45 -10.36
C ASN A 129 7.87 -5.44 -9.75
N THR A 130 7.53 -4.87 -8.61
CA THR A 130 8.35 -3.90 -7.91
C THR A 130 8.52 -4.23 -6.45
N LEU A 131 9.69 -3.90 -5.91
CA LEU A 131 9.93 -3.85 -4.48
C LEU A 131 10.04 -2.37 -4.09
N GLN A 132 9.24 -1.95 -3.13
CA GLN A 132 9.13 -0.56 -2.70
C GLN A 132 9.47 -0.44 -1.21
N LEU A 133 10.19 0.61 -0.85
CA LEU A 133 10.31 1.08 0.52
C LEU A 133 9.30 2.23 0.70
N ARG A 134 8.43 2.15 1.70
CA ARG A 134 7.47 3.19 2.03
C ARG A 134 7.68 3.69 3.45
N LEU A 135 7.64 4.99 3.61
CA LEU A 135 7.66 5.66 4.89
C LEU A 135 6.32 6.37 5.08
N GLY A 136 5.76 6.23 6.25
CA GLY A 136 4.48 6.86 6.59
C GLY A 136 4.61 7.72 7.85
N PHE A 137 3.79 8.77 7.88
CA PHE A 137 3.61 9.62 9.03
C PHE A 137 2.11 9.86 9.22
N GLY A 138 1.61 9.71 10.43
CA GLY A 138 0.18 9.83 10.65
C GLY A 138 -0.21 9.87 12.12
N ARG A 139 -1.52 9.78 12.35
CA ARG A 139 -2.11 9.77 13.68
C ARG A 139 -3.14 8.65 13.75
N PHE A 140 -3.09 7.87 14.83
CA PHE A 140 -4.20 7.00 15.19
C PHE A 140 -5.25 7.82 15.95
N ALA A 141 -6.49 7.83 15.46
CA ALA A 141 -7.59 8.36 16.23
C ALA A 141 -7.92 7.37 17.35
N HIS A 142 -7.97 7.84 18.59
CA HIS A 142 -8.54 7.05 19.68
C HIS A 142 -10.06 7.21 19.55
N SER A 143 -10.78 6.11 19.35
CA SER A 143 -12.22 6.10 19.62
C SER A 143 -12.38 6.18 21.14
N ASN A 144 -12.99 7.24 21.61
CA ASN A 144 -13.48 7.34 22.99
C ASN A 144 -14.52 6.24 23.25
#